data_e548850379747dbbc876fc3246f10c63
#
_entry.id   e548850379747dbbc876fc3246f10c63
#
_cell.length_a   1.000
_cell.length_b   1.000
_cell.length_c   1.000
_cell.angle_alpha   90.00
_cell.angle_beta   90.00
_cell.angle_gamma   90.00
#
_symmetry.space_group_name_H-M   'P 1'
#
loop_
_entity.id
_entity.type
_entity.pdbx_description
1 polymer ?
#
loop_
_entity_poly.entity_id
_entity_poly.type
_entity_poly.pdbx_seq_one_letter_code
_entity_poly.pdbx_strand_id
1 'polypeptide(L)'
;EGIARALAKELPGAVLTTAALVDGTSQAWLLSSRGVRSVTRQRLALLRLEARLPGGRGGAVGLERCEREARRFRPQAVARRLADRLLIARDGGPPAPDGGGEIVLAPAVSARLLAALAGSFCGAGAEAALALLLDRSGRLAAGCVTLSDDGRRPEGPAAAPADGEGLPTRRVVLVEEG
;
A
#
# COMPACT_ATOMS: atom_id res chain seq x y z
N GLU A 1 -12.26 12.46 -15.42
CA GLU A 1 -13.45 13.32 -15.27
C GLU A 1 -14.40 12.83 -14.16
N GLY A 2 -14.78 11.55 -14.12
CA GLY A 2 -15.74 11.02 -13.15
C GLY A 2 -15.36 11.24 -11.69
N ILE A 3 -14.07 11.06 -11.33
CA ILE A 3 -13.58 11.28 -9.96
C ILE A 3 -13.59 12.77 -9.60
N ALA A 4 -13.18 13.65 -10.51
CA ALA A 4 -13.19 15.10 -10.25
C ALA A 4 -14.62 15.61 -10.00
N ARG A 5 -15.59 15.17 -10.81
CA ARG A 5 -16.99 15.50 -10.64
C ARG A 5 -17.57 14.95 -9.32
N ALA A 6 -17.19 13.72 -8.96
CA ALA A 6 -17.60 13.12 -7.70
C ALA A 6 -16.98 13.87 -6.50
N LEU A 7 -15.70 14.24 -6.56
CA LEU A 7 -15.02 15.00 -5.53
C LEU A 7 -15.68 16.37 -5.29
N ALA A 8 -16.02 17.08 -6.38
CA ALA A 8 -16.69 18.38 -6.27
C ALA A 8 -18.08 18.29 -5.61
N LYS A 9 -18.75 17.13 -5.70
CA LYS A 9 -20.03 16.86 -5.01
C LYS A 9 -19.81 16.51 -3.53
N GLU A 10 -18.80 15.69 -3.22
CA GLU A 10 -18.51 15.26 -1.85
C GLU A 10 -17.92 16.41 -1.01
N LEU A 11 -17.09 17.24 -1.61
CA LEU A 11 -16.42 18.36 -0.94
C LEU A 11 -16.34 19.57 -1.89
N PRO A 12 -17.36 20.46 -1.85
CA PRO A 12 -17.35 21.68 -2.64
C PRO A 12 -16.09 22.52 -2.39
N GLY A 13 -15.48 23.03 -3.45
CA GLY A 13 -14.23 23.79 -3.39
C GLY A 13 -12.96 22.94 -3.43
N ALA A 14 -13.04 21.62 -3.29
CA ALA A 14 -11.87 20.76 -3.47
C ALA A 14 -11.44 20.72 -4.95
N VAL A 15 -10.15 20.81 -5.18
CA VAL A 15 -9.54 20.82 -6.52
C VAL A 15 -8.64 19.61 -6.67
N LEU A 16 -8.89 18.80 -7.67
CA LEU A 16 -7.99 17.72 -8.10
C LEU A 16 -6.82 18.33 -8.88
N THR A 17 -5.61 18.24 -8.33
CA THR A 17 -4.41 18.84 -8.93
C THR A 17 -3.64 17.85 -9.81
N THR A 18 -3.68 16.57 -9.44
CA THR A 18 -3.05 15.49 -10.20
C THR A 18 -4.00 14.32 -10.33
N ALA A 19 -4.09 13.73 -11.51
CA ALA A 19 -4.78 12.48 -11.74
C ALA A 19 -4.01 11.65 -12.78
N ALA A 20 -3.53 10.49 -12.35
CA ALA A 20 -2.87 9.53 -13.23
C ALA A 20 -3.51 8.15 -13.04
N LEU A 21 -3.79 7.49 -14.16
CA LEU A 21 -4.24 6.11 -14.21
C LEU A 21 -3.34 5.34 -15.17
N VAL A 22 -2.69 4.32 -14.64
CA VAL A 22 -1.97 3.34 -15.45
C VAL A 22 -2.77 2.04 -15.41
N ASP A 23 -3.13 1.48 -16.55
CA ASP A 23 -3.78 0.17 -16.67
C ASP A 23 -2.97 -0.65 -17.66
N GLY A 24 -2.45 -1.78 -17.22
CA GLY A 24 -1.56 -2.60 -18.00
C GLY A 24 -1.76 -4.09 -17.75
N THR A 25 -1.37 -4.87 -18.75
CA THR A 25 -1.29 -6.33 -18.67
C THR A 25 0.14 -6.75 -18.96
N SER A 26 0.71 -7.59 -18.11
CA SER A 26 1.99 -8.23 -18.34
C SER A 26 1.83 -9.72 -18.47
N GLN A 27 2.66 -10.31 -19.31
CA GLN A 27 2.80 -11.76 -19.44
C GLN A 27 4.28 -12.10 -19.40
N ALA A 28 4.65 -12.97 -18.48
CA ALA A 28 6.02 -13.45 -18.33
C ALA A 28 6.06 -14.96 -18.54
N TRP A 29 7.09 -15.43 -19.23
CA TRP A 29 7.41 -16.84 -19.39
C TRP A 29 8.73 -17.12 -18.69
N LEU A 30 8.74 -18.13 -17.86
CA LEU A 30 9.95 -18.64 -17.24
C LEU A 30 10.21 -20.05 -17.77
N LEU A 31 11.37 -20.21 -18.39
CA LEU A 31 11.84 -21.50 -18.93
C LEU A 31 13.23 -21.76 -18.38
N SER A 32 13.46 -22.97 -17.91
CA SER A 32 14.74 -23.39 -17.37
C SER A 32 15.20 -24.69 -18.00
N SER A 33 16.51 -24.87 -18.17
CA SER A 33 17.12 -26.15 -18.59
C SER A 33 16.84 -27.30 -17.62
N ARG A 34 16.42 -27.00 -16.41
CA ARG A 34 16.00 -27.96 -15.38
C ARG A 34 14.52 -28.36 -15.49
N GLY A 35 13.84 -28.01 -16.58
CA GLY A 35 12.46 -28.39 -16.85
C GLY A 35 11.40 -27.48 -16.28
N VAL A 36 11.77 -26.38 -15.62
CA VAL A 36 10.79 -25.40 -15.14
C VAL A 36 10.14 -24.72 -16.34
N ARG A 37 8.81 -24.70 -16.34
CA ARG A 37 8.00 -23.95 -17.30
C ARG A 37 6.88 -23.25 -16.54
N SER A 38 6.91 -21.93 -16.52
CA SER A 38 5.88 -21.12 -15.87
C SER A 38 5.44 -19.98 -16.78
N VAL A 39 4.14 -19.72 -16.80
CA VAL A 39 3.56 -18.57 -17.49
C VAL A 39 2.74 -17.78 -16.47
N THR A 40 3.16 -16.56 -16.22
CA THR A 40 2.46 -15.65 -15.33
C THR A 40 1.80 -14.55 -16.15
N ARG A 41 0.51 -14.37 -15.95
CA ARG A 41 -0.26 -13.26 -16.53
C ARG A 41 -0.77 -12.38 -15.40
N GLN A 42 -0.41 -11.12 -15.45
CA GLN A 42 -0.83 -10.14 -14.44
C GLN A 42 -1.49 -8.95 -15.13
N ARG A 43 -2.56 -8.48 -14.54
CA ARG A 43 -3.16 -7.20 -14.89
C ARG A 43 -3.09 -6.30 -13.67
N LEU A 44 -2.66 -5.06 -13.87
CA LEU A 44 -2.47 -4.08 -12.83
C LEU A 44 -3.02 -2.75 -13.29
N ALA A 45 -3.83 -2.15 -12.44
CA ALA A 45 -4.26 -0.78 -12.59
C ALA A 45 -3.81 0.03 -11.37
N LEU A 46 -3.04 1.09 -11.61
CA LEU A 46 -2.56 2.01 -10.60
C LEU A 46 -3.23 3.37 -10.78
N LEU A 47 -3.92 3.83 -9.75
CA LEU A 47 -4.53 5.14 -9.68
C LEU A 47 -3.77 6.01 -8.69
N ARG A 48 -3.26 7.15 -9.15
CA ARG A 48 -2.63 8.18 -8.33
C ARG A 48 -3.37 9.49 -8.48
N LEU A 49 -3.76 10.05 -7.36
CA LEU A 49 -4.50 11.31 -7.29
C LEU A 49 -3.83 12.23 -6.28
N GLU A 50 -3.87 13.53 -6.56
CA GLU A 50 -3.57 14.58 -5.60
C GLU A 50 -4.68 15.62 -5.65
N ALA A 51 -5.09 16.11 -4.49
CA ALA A 51 -6.09 17.14 -4.37
C ALA A 51 -5.74 18.12 -3.25
N ARG A 52 -6.28 19.33 -3.35
CA ARG A 52 -6.15 20.37 -2.33
C ARG A 52 -7.50 21.03 -2.07
N LEU A 53 -7.64 21.60 -0.89
CA LEU A 53 -8.74 22.50 -0.55
C LEU A 53 -8.19 23.92 -0.47
N PRO A 54 -8.52 24.81 -1.44
CA PRO A 54 -8.05 26.19 -1.42
C PRO A 54 -8.49 26.92 -0.14
N GLY A 55 -7.59 27.71 0.43
CA GLY A 55 -7.84 28.43 1.69
C GLY A 55 -7.72 27.59 2.96
N GLY A 56 -7.52 26.26 2.85
CA GLY A 56 -7.23 25.39 3.99
C GLY A 56 -5.77 25.51 4.44
N ARG A 57 -5.52 25.32 5.74
CA ARG A 57 -4.15 25.26 6.31
C ARG A 57 -3.42 23.98 5.91
N GLY A 58 -4.13 22.94 5.48
CA GLY A 58 -3.58 21.69 5.00
C GLY A 58 -3.04 21.83 3.58
N GLY A 59 -1.95 21.15 3.31
CA GLY A 59 -1.38 21.04 1.97
C GLY A 59 -2.20 20.16 1.03
N ALA A 60 -1.60 19.78 -0.11
CA ALA A 60 -2.18 18.78 -1.00
C ALA A 60 -2.15 17.40 -0.32
N VAL A 61 -3.20 16.62 -0.53
CA VAL A 61 -3.29 15.24 -0.07
C VAL A 61 -3.24 14.27 -1.24
N GLY A 62 -2.48 13.20 -1.08
CA GLY A 62 -2.34 12.14 -2.07
C GLY A 62 -3.22 10.93 -1.77
N LEU A 63 -3.70 10.26 -2.80
CA LEU A 63 -4.32 8.95 -2.76
C LEU A 63 -3.71 8.08 -3.85
N GLU A 64 -3.12 6.96 -3.44
CA GLU A 64 -2.64 5.94 -4.37
C GLU A 64 -3.36 4.63 -4.11
N ARG A 65 -3.80 3.98 -5.17
CA ARG A 65 -4.49 2.70 -5.12
C ARG A 65 -4.04 1.80 -6.26
N CYS A 66 -3.87 0.53 -5.92
CA CYS A 66 -3.55 -0.51 -6.86
C CYS A 66 -4.67 -1.54 -6.87
N GLU A 67 -5.14 -1.89 -8.05
CA GLU A 67 -6.18 -2.92 -8.28
C GLU A 67 -5.76 -3.80 -9.46
N ARG A 68 -6.37 -4.96 -9.59
CA ARG A 68 -6.14 -5.81 -10.77
C ARG A 68 -6.77 -5.24 -12.05
N GLU A 69 -7.79 -4.40 -11.93
CA GLU A 69 -8.52 -3.83 -13.05
C GLU A 69 -8.96 -2.40 -12.76
N ALA A 70 -8.81 -1.49 -13.72
CA ALA A 70 -9.22 -0.09 -13.58
C ALA A 70 -10.70 0.09 -13.24
N ARG A 71 -11.58 -0.81 -13.72
CA ARG A 71 -13.03 -0.76 -13.42
C ARG A 71 -13.39 -0.94 -11.95
N ARG A 72 -12.44 -1.43 -11.11
CA ARG A 72 -12.62 -1.54 -9.65
C ARG A 72 -12.50 -0.20 -8.93
N PHE A 73 -11.94 0.82 -9.58
CA PHE A 73 -11.92 2.17 -9.04
C PHE A 73 -13.29 2.82 -9.22
N ARG A 74 -14.14 2.70 -8.21
CA ARG A 74 -15.45 3.36 -8.19
C ARG A 74 -15.26 4.85 -7.91
N PRO A 75 -15.61 5.77 -8.84
CA PRO A 75 -15.33 7.20 -8.71
C PRO A 75 -15.84 7.81 -7.41
N GLN A 76 -17.04 7.46 -6.97
CA GLN A 76 -17.64 7.98 -5.75
C GLN A 76 -16.90 7.53 -4.49
N ALA A 77 -16.52 6.24 -4.41
CA ALA A 77 -15.78 5.73 -3.27
C ALA A 77 -14.35 6.31 -3.20
N VAL A 78 -13.72 6.55 -4.33
CA VAL A 78 -12.42 7.21 -4.43
C VAL A 78 -12.52 8.66 -4.01
N ALA A 79 -13.52 9.39 -4.51
CA ALA A 79 -13.77 10.79 -4.18
C ALA A 79 -14.05 10.98 -2.69
N ARG A 80 -14.90 10.14 -2.08
CA ARG A 80 -15.16 10.19 -0.64
C ARG A 80 -13.89 10.05 0.19
N ARG A 81 -13.07 9.03 -0.12
CA ARG A 81 -11.79 8.84 0.61
C ARG A 81 -10.84 10.02 0.46
N LEU A 82 -10.83 10.66 -0.71
CA LEU A 82 -10.00 11.83 -0.94
C LEU A 82 -10.55 13.05 -0.18
N ALA A 83 -11.87 13.22 -0.14
CA ALA A 83 -12.55 14.25 0.65
C ALA A 83 -12.28 14.07 2.16
N ASP A 84 -12.40 12.85 2.69
CA ASP A 84 -12.11 12.55 4.10
C ASP A 84 -10.66 12.95 4.46
N ARG A 85 -9.70 12.64 3.60
CA ARG A 85 -8.29 13.03 3.81
C ARG A 85 -8.09 14.55 3.78
N LEU A 86 -8.78 15.24 2.88
CA LEU A 86 -8.74 16.70 2.80
C LEU A 86 -9.31 17.35 4.04
N LEU A 87 -10.40 16.82 4.59
CA LEU A 87 -10.99 17.30 5.84
C LEU A 87 -10.06 17.08 7.03
N ILE A 88 -9.46 15.88 7.14
CA ILE A 88 -8.46 15.60 8.18
C ILE A 88 -7.27 16.57 8.07
N ALA A 89 -6.76 16.80 6.85
CA ALA A 89 -5.64 17.72 6.65
C ALA A 89 -6.00 19.18 6.94
N ARG A 90 -7.24 19.59 6.64
CA ARG A 90 -7.76 20.92 6.95
C ARG A 90 -7.85 21.16 8.46
N ASP A 91 -8.39 20.18 9.19
CA ASP A 91 -8.72 20.28 10.60
C ASP A 91 -7.54 19.85 11.50
N GLY A 92 -6.45 19.37 10.91
CA GLY A 92 -5.22 18.99 11.61
C GLY A 92 -4.56 20.19 12.28
N GLY A 93 -4.16 19.99 13.53
CA GLY A 93 -3.39 20.96 14.32
C GLY A 93 -1.87 20.67 14.28
N PRO A 94 -1.07 21.54 14.93
CA PRO A 94 0.34 21.24 15.14
C PRO A 94 0.49 19.98 16.01
N PRO A 95 1.60 19.24 15.87
CA PRO A 95 1.89 18.11 16.74
C PRO A 95 1.96 18.55 18.21
N ALA A 96 1.65 17.63 19.13
CA ALA A 96 1.76 17.91 20.56
C ALA A 96 3.18 18.37 20.91
N PRO A 97 3.35 19.46 21.65
CA PRO A 97 4.64 20.09 21.88
C PRO A 97 5.64 19.20 22.64
N ASP A 98 5.18 18.25 23.43
CA ASP A 98 6.02 17.47 24.34
C ASP A 98 6.40 16.08 23.80
N GLY A 99 6.13 15.79 22.52
CA GLY A 99 6.57 14.55 21.85
C GLY A 99 6.03 13.25 22.44
N GLY A 100 5.15 13.30 23.43
CA GLY A 100 4.49 12.13 24.02
C GLY A 100 3.08 11.95 23.45
N GLY A 101 2.69 10.71 23.14
CA GLY A 101 1.35 10.41 22.66
C GLY A 101 1.27 9.11 21.87
N GLU A 102 0.04 8.65 21.68
CA GLU A 102 -0.26 7.54 20.81
C GLU A 102 -0.37 8.04 19.36
N ILE A 103 0.21 7.30 18.44
CA ILE A 103 0.12 7.57 17.00
C ILE A 103 -0.77 6.53 16.34
N VAL A 104 -1.88 6.98 15.75
CA VAL A 104 -2.75 6.14 14.93
C VAL A 104 -2.37 6.29 13.47
N LEU A 105 -1.83 5.22 12.88
CA LEU A 105 -1.44 5.21 11.48
C LEU A 105 -2.62 4.78 10.60
N ALA A 106 -2.93 5.60 9.59
CA ALA A 106 -3.89 5.19 8.57
C ALA A 106 -3.37 3.95 7.81
N PRO A 107 -4.25 3.04 7.32
CA PRO A 107 -3.82 1.79 6.66
C PRO A 107 -2.80 1.99 5.52
N ALA A 108 -2.92 3.08 4.75
CA ALA A 108 -1.97 3.38 3.68
C ALA A 108 -0.57 3.76 4.20
N VAL A 109 -0.48 4.39 5.37
CA VAL A 109 0.79 4.74 6.03
C VAL A 109 1.40 3.48 6.62
N SER A 110 0.61 2.65 7.30
CA SER A 110 1.04 1.35 7.84
C SER A 110 1.57 0.44 6.73
N ALA A 111 0.89 0.38 5.58
CA ALA A 111 1.35 -0.40 4.44
C ALA A 111 2.69 0.09 3.88
N ARG A 112 2.94 1.40 3.83
CA ARG A 112 4.23 1.96 3.41
C ARG A 112 5.33 1.68 4.42
N LEU A 113 5.02 1.75 5.71
CA LEU A 113 5.97 1.39 6.76
C LEU A 113 6.37 -0.08 6.65
N LEU A 114 5.39 -0.98 6.51
CA LEU A 114 5.66 -2.40 6.31
C LEU A 114 6.46 -2.68 5.04
N ALA A 115 6.17 -1.96 3.94
CA ALA A 115 6.94 -2.09 2.70
C ALA A 115 8.41 -1.64 2.88
N ALA A 116 8.65 -0.59 3.65
CA ALA A 116 10.00 -0.14 3.98
C ALA A 116 10.76 -1.18 4.84
N LEU A 117 10.05 -1.88 5.73
CA LEU A 117 10.61 -2.94 6.57
C LEU A 117 10.75 -4.28 5.84
N ALA A 118 10.09 -4.46 4.70
CA ALA A 118 10.05 -5.76 4.00
C ALA A 118 11.45 -6.30 3.66
N GLY A 119 12.42 -5.42 3.34
CA GLY A 119 13.81 -5.78 3.11
C GLY A 119 14.49 -6.45 4.30
N SER A 120 14.05 -6.14 5.52
CA SER A 120 14.59 -6.73 6.75
C SER A 120 14.18 -8.19 6.97
N PHE A 121 13.23 -8.69 6.18
CA PHE A 121 12.81 -10.09 6.23
C PHE A 121 13.40 -10.94 5.10
N CYS A 122 14.29 -10.37 4.27
CA CYS A 122 14.80 -11.02 3.07
C CYS A 122 16.32 -11.09 3.05
N GLY A 123 16.86 -12.27 2.65
CA GLY A 123 18.27 -12.44 2.31
C GLY A 123 19.22 -12.48 3.51
N ALA A 124 20.52 -12.48 3.19
CA ALA A 124 21.60 -12.66 4.16
C ALA A 124 21.75 -11.51 5.18
N GLY A 125 21.15 -10.34 4.91
CA GLY A 125 21.15 -9.20 5.84
C GLY A 125 19.99 -9.16 6.82
N ALA A 126 19.03 -10.07 6.70
CA ALA A 126 17.79 -10.06 7.49
C ALA A 126 18.07 -10.18 8.99
N GLU A 127 18.97 -11.04 9.40
CA GLU A 127 19.29 -11.26 10.82
C GLU A 127 19.81 -9.99 11.50
N ALA A 128 20.78 -9.30 10.87
CA ALA A 128 21.34 -8.06 11.40
C ALA A 128 20.30 -6.92 11.42
N ALA A 129 19.47 -6.83 10.39
CA ALA A 129 18.42 -5.82 10.30
C ALA A 129 17.31 -6.06 11.35
N LEU A 130 16.89 -7.30 11.54
CA LEU A 130 15.89 -7.67 12.55
C LEU A 130 16.42 -7.45 13.97
N ALA A 131 17.69 -7.74 14.24
CA ALA A 131 18.30 -7.50 15.54
C ALA A 131 18.22 -6.04 16.00
N LEU A 132 18.19 -5.09 15.05
CA LEU A 132 18.00 -3.66 15.34
C LEU A 132 16.55 -3.26 15.60
N LEU A 133 15.60 -4.06 15.11
CA LEU A 133 14.17 -3.78 15.22
C LEU A 133 13.51 -4.45 16.43
N LEU A 134 14.10 -5.55 16.93
CA LEU A 134 13.59 -6.28 18.06
C LEU A 134 13.80 -5.46 19.36
N ASP A 135 12.79 -5.48 20.20
CA ASP A 135 12.93 -4.94 21.54
C ASP A 135 13.78 -5.87 22.45
N ARG A 136 13.94 -5.50 23.74
CA ARG A 136 14.73 -6.28 24.70
C ARG A 136 14.10 -7.65 25.01
N SER A 137 12.83 -7.85 24.71
CA SER A 137 12.12 -9.14 24.88
C SER A 137 12.22 -10.04 23.64
N GLY A 138 12.86 -9.55 22.57
CA GLY A 138 12.93 -10.24 21.29
C GLY A 138 11.67 -10.08 20.45
N ARG A 139 10.82 -9.11 20.77
CA ARG A 139 9.57 -8.82 20.03
C ARG A 139 9.75 -7.70 19.04
N LEU A 140 9.13 -7.86 17.89
CA LEU A 140 9.08 -6.85 16.83
C LEU A 140 7.83 -5.98 16.94
N ALA A 141 6.75 -6.55 17.46
CA ALA A 141 5.45 -5.89 17.53
C ALA A 141 4.64 -6.37 18.75
N ALA A 142 3.46 -5.79 18.92
CA ALA A 142 2.51 -6.28 19.94
C ALA A 142 2.00 -7.69 19.58
N GLY A 143 1.66 -8.50 20.59
CA GLY A 143 1.22 -9.89 20.40
C GLY A 143 -0.05 -10.08 19.57
N CYS A 144 -0.80 -9.00 19.28
CA CYS A 144 -1.94 -9.05 18.36
C CYS A 144 -1.53 -8.93 16.88
N VAL A 145 -0.23 -8.73 16.58
CA VAL A 145 0.26 -8.52 15.22
C VAL A 145 0.86 -9.80 14.67
N THR A 146 0.29 -10.27 13.57
CA THR A 146 0.87 -11.33 12.73
C THR A 146 1.11 -10.78 11.33
N LEU A 147 2.33 -10.92 10.83
CA LEU A 147 2.72 -10.49 9.48
C LEU A 147 3.01 -11.73 8.63
N SER A 148 2.39 -11.79 7.45
CA SER A 148 2.67 -12.88 6.51
C SER A 148 2.83 -12.36 5.09
N ASP A 149 3.75 -12.97 4.35
CA ASP A 149 3.85 -12.86 2.89
C ASP A 149 3.05 -13.99 2.24
N ASP A 150 2.11 -13.65 1.37
CA ASP A 150 1.28 -14.64 0.68
C ASP A 150 1.19 -14.35 -0.82
N GLY A 151 2.12 -14.93 -1.57
CA GLY A 151 2.17 -14.81 -3.03
C GLY A 151 1.00 -15.48 -3.77
N ARG A 152 0.15 -16.26 -3.07
CA ARG A 152 -1.01 -16.94 -3.67
C ARG A 152 -2.32 -16.20 -3.46
N ARG A 153 -2.31 -15.10 -2.72
CA ARG A 153 -3.54 -14.36 -2.41
C ARG A 153 -4.20 -13.80 -3.69
N PRO A 154 -5.39 -14.28 -4.09
CA PRO A 154 -5.96 -13.95 -5.40
C PRO A 154 -6.25 -12.45 -5.58
N GLU A 155 -6.53 -11.74 -4.49
CA GLU A 155 -6.82 -10.31 -4.50
C GLU A 155 -5.54 -9.47 -4.56
N GLY A 156 -4.39 -10.06 -4.23
CA GLY A 156 -3.11 -9.40 -4.24
C GLY A 156 -2.68 -9.00 -5.65
N PRO A 157 -2.29 -7.75 -5.88
CA PRO A 157 -1.88 -7.31 -7.22
C PRO A 157 -0.61 -8.01 -7.70
N ALA A 158 0.24 -8.49 -6.78
CA ALA A 158 1.49 -9.18 -7.07
C ALA A 158 1.40 -10.72 -6.95
N ALA A 159 0.19 -11.27 -6.75
CA ALA A 159 0.04 -12.72 -6.65
C ALA A 159 0.45 -13.44 -7.95
N ALA A 160 1.30 -14.44 -7.83
CA ALA A 160 1.83 -15.23 -8.93
C ALA A 160 1.91 -16.71 -8.54
N PRO A 161 1.76 -17.66 -9.48
CA PRO A 161 1.83 -19.09 -9.19
C PRO A 161 3.24 -19.57 -8.84
N ALA A 162 4.26 -18.86 -9.30
CA ALA A 162 5.67 -19.15 -9.05
C ALA A 162 6.45 -17.83 -8.90
N ASP A 163 7.57 -17.91 -8.21
CA ASP A 163 8.53 -16.83 -8.08
C ASP A 163 9.43 -16.66 -9.32
N GLY A 164 10.43 -15.77 -9.25
CA GLY A 164 11.38 -15.53 -10.34
C GLY A 164 12.33 -16.70 -10.62
N GLU A 165 12.45 -17.65 -9.71
CA GLU A 165 13.24 -18.88 -9.86
C GLU A 165 12.39 -20.08 -10.35
N GLY A 166 11.07 -19.89 -10.43
CA GLY A 166 10.10 -20.90 -10.84
C GLY A 166 9.64 -21.82 -9.72
N LEU A 167 9.94 -21.49 -8.49
CA LEU A 167 9.44 -22.21 -7.33
C LEU A 167 7.98 -21.81 -7.05
N PRO A 168 7.09 -22.76 -6.70
CA PRO A 168 5.72 -22.43 -6.35
C PRO A 168 5.65 -21.44 -5.20
N THR A 169 4.92 -20.35 -5.38
CA THR A 169 4.68 -19.38 -4.30
C THR A 169 3.89 -20.01 -3.17
N ARG A 170 4.14 -19.55 -1.95
CA ARG A 170 3.51 -20.04 -0.74
C ARG A 170 3.24 -18.89 0.23
N ARG A 171 2.41 -19.15 1.22
CA ARG A 171 2.29 -18.26 2.38
C ARG A 171 3.44 -18.54 3.34
N VAL A 172 4.12 -17.50 3.75
CA VAL A 172 5.18 -17.50 4.76
C VAL A 172 4.76 -16.56 5.88
N VAL A 173 4.77 -17.04 7.12
CA VAL A 173 4.59 -16.18 8.30
C VAL A 173 5.95 -15.58 8.62
N LEU A 174 6.02 -14.25 8.65
CA LEU A 174 7.24 -13.48 8.92
C LEU A 174 7.32 -13.07 10.39
N VAL A 175 6.18 -12.73 10.99
CA VAL A 175 6.02 -12.43 12.41
C VAL A 175 4.75 -13.10 12.89
N GLU A 176 4.82 -13.83 14.00
CA GLU A 176 3.70 -14.50 14.62
C GLU A 176 3.56 -14.03 16.06
N GLU A 177 2.40 -13.43 16.37
CA GLU A 177 2.04 -12.92 17.70
C GLU A 177 3.10 -11.97 18.33
N GLY A 178 3.67 -11.08 17.48
CA GLY A 178 4.64 -10.04 17.87
C GLY A 178 6.10 -10.37 17.59
#